data_be08740c33cfc860d69e62bd31b4bc98
#
_entry.id   be08740c33cfc860d69e62bd31b4bc98
#
_cell.length_a   1.000
_cell.length_b   1.000
_cell.length_c   1.000
_cell.angle_alpha   90.00
_cell.angle_beta   90.00
_cell.angle_gamma   90.00
#
_symmetry.space_group_name_H-M   'P 1'
#
loop_
_entity.id
_entity.type
_entity.pdbx_description
1 polymer ?
#
loop_
_entity_poly.entity_id
_entity_poly.type
_entity_poly.pdbx_seq_one_letter_code
_entity_poly.pdbx_strand_id
1 'polypeptide(L)'
;MAKRSRRKKKAESSANYREGNIDKARPDSKPALIALLLVVILIGSGLYLTSMVDTEEDVTSKPMYGVEAELVTNNHNAEPGGETDFVLLVKNTGSVTDIFTISTKSNDGGFTIDVEDGFETIMLNKDGRKPLLINVKTSSSAEGLLYAYMEVISGGDSTKRAEVKLEINAENDFGNLTKIGDSVDVHYAGILASNAKLFDSSMEYIWDNYQYRRTGVTDNNRHTDTLPASHIGCIEADNPTEDCNGSKGMISGFDSKMVGMYEGQTLAVRIPAKDAYGAQANPNDPSSLAGEDLIFIIEMVNIN
;
A
#
# COMPACT_ATOMS: atom_id res chain seq x y z
N MET A 1 4.82 29.48 68.05
CA MET A 1 5.17 30.86 67.62
C MET A 1 4.75 31.00 66.19
N ALA A 2 3.65 31.51 65.86
CA ALA A 2 3.20 32.90 65.81
C ALA A 2 3.64 33.63 64.52
N LYS A 3 2.56 33.92 63.71
CA LYS A 3 2.26 35.16 62.98
C LYS A 3 2.89 35.30 61.59
N ARG A 4 2.23 35.83 60.54
CA ARG A 4 1.01 36.66 60.28
C ARG A 4 0.88 36.68 58.75
N SER A 5 -0.28 36.37 58.21
CA SER A 5 -1.34 37.25 57.68
C SER A 5 -0.87 38.57 57.01
N ARG A 6 -1.18 38.75 55.73
CA ARG A 6 -1.73 40.01 55.21
C ARG A 6 -2.49 39.82 53.87
N ARG A 7 -3.79 40.14 53.94
CA ARG A 7 -4.70 40.49 52.87
C ARG A 7 -4.31 41.81 52.18
N LYS A 8 -4.65 41.96 50.90
CA LYS A 8 -5.24 43.17 50.26
C LYS A 8 -5.72 42.77 48.88
N LYS A 9 -7.04 42.76 48.63
CA LYS A 9 -7.99 43.78 48.10
C LYS A 9 -7.77 44.01 46.59
N LYS A 10 -8.70 43.50 45.80
CA LYS A 10 -9.87 44.03 45.11
C LYS A 10 -9.60 45.22 44.19
N ALA A 11 -9.76 45.00 42.88
CA ALA A 11 -10.33 46.02 41.98
C ALA A 11 -11.16 45.29 40.91
N GLU A 12 -12.45 45.60 40.94
CA GLU A 12 -13.42 45.25 39.91
C GLU A 12 -13.20 46.15 38.70
N SER A 13 -13.19 45.56 37.51
CA SER A 13 -13.44 46.31 36.30
C SER A 13 -14.42 45.48 35.46
N SER A 14 -15.65 45.95 35.45
CA SER A 14 -16.71 45.49 34.55
C SER A 14 -16.39 45.92 33.13
N ALA A 15 -16.24 44.96 32.24
CA ALA A 15 -16.34 45.19 30.82
C ALA A 15 -17.37 44.23 30.21
N ASN A 16 -18.46 44.83 29.79
CA ASN A 16 -19.50 44.22 29.00
C ASN A 16 -18.92 43.53 27.77
N TYR A 17 -19.02 42.20 27.71
CA TYR A 17 -18.83 41.46 26.48
C TYR A 17 -20.20 41.13 25.89
N ARG A 18 -20.49 41.72 24.73
CA ARG A 18 -21.62 41.37 23.89
C ARG A 18 -21.46 39.91 23.45
N GLU A 19 -22.46 39.11 23.69
CA GLU A 19 -22.64 37.81 23.05
C GLU A 19 -22.69 38.00 21.52
N GLY A 20 -21.59 37.70 20.87
CA GLY A 20 -21.55 37.49 19.43
C GLY A 20 -21.95 36.06 19.14
N ASN A 21 -23.11 35.92 18.51
CA ASN A 21 -23.57 34.67 17.90
C ASN A 21 -22.49 34.15 16.97
N ILE A 22 -21.75 33.13 17.37
CA ILE A 22 -20.83 32.41 16.49
C ILE A 22 -21.68 31.37 15.77
N ASP A 23 -22.16 31.71 14.59
CA ASP A 23 -22.66 30.76 13.62
C ASP A 23 -21.54 29.73 13.36
N LYS A 24 -21.81 28.48 13.75
CA LYS A 24 -20.96 27.33 13.36
C LYS A 24 -20.98 27.21 11.83
N ALA A 25 -20.00 27.78 11.19
CA ALA A 25 -19.75 27.55 9.79
C ALA A 25 -19.55 26.03 9.58
N ARG A 26 -20.46 25.42 8.83
CA ARG A 26 -20.26 24.08 8.27
C ARG A 26 -19.00 24.14 7.38
N PRO A 27 -18.12 23.13 7.41
CA PRO A 27 -17.03 23.09 6.46
C PRO A 27 -17.61 23.02 5.04
N ASP A 28 -17.34 24.07 4.27
CA ASP A 28 -17.72 24.13 2.86
C ASP A 28 -16.99 23.04 2.09
N SER A 29 -17.74 22.08 1.57
CA SER A 29 -17.26 21.03 0.67
C SER A 29 -16.86 21.56 -0.73
N LYS A 30 -16.72 22.88 -0.88
CA LYS A 30 -16.45 23.56 -2.16
C LYS A 30 -15.04 23.33 -2.75
N PRO A 31 -13.94 23.14 -2.00
CA PRO A 31 -12.63 22.95 -2.63
C PRO A 31 -12.50 21.62 -3.40
N ALA A 32 -13.12 20.55 -2.92
CA ALA A 32 -13.06 19.25 -3.61
C ALA A 32 -13.87 19.25 -4.92
N LEU A 33 -15.03 19.92 -4.93
CA LEU A 33 -15.83 20.08 -6.14
C LEU A 33 -15.16 20.98 -7.19
N ILE A 34 -14.45 22.02 -6.74
CA ILE A 34 -13.72 22.94 -7.63
C ILE A 34 -12.49 22.23 -8.23
N ALA A 35 -11.78 21.39 -7.46
CA ALA A 35 -10.67 20.60 -7.98
C ALA A 35 -11.13 19.59 -9.03
N LEU A 36 -12.25 18.91 -8.79
CA LEU A 36 -12.85 17.99 -9.75
C LEU A 36 -13.29 18.72 -11.03
N LEU A 37 -13.87 19.92 -10.90
CA LEU A 37 -14.36 20.70 -12.03
C LEU A 37 -13.18 21.26 -12.88
N LEU A 38 -12.06 21.63 -12.25
CA LEU A 38 -10.84 22.06 -12.96
C LEU A 38 -10.18 20.92 -13.73
N VAL A 39 -10.18 19.71 -13.19
CA VAL A 39 -9.66 18.52 -13.92
C VAL A 39 -10.53 18.23 -15.15
N VAL A 40 -11.86 18.31 -15.02
CA VAL A 40 -12.79 18.15 -16.15
C VAL A 40 -12.62 19.24 -17.21
N ILE A 41 -12.37 20.49 -16.79
CA ILE A 41 -12.13 21.62 -17.73
C ILE A 41 -10.80 21.48 -18.45
N LEU A 42 -9.73 20.99 -17.78
CA LEU A 42 -8.43 20.75 -18.42
C LEU A 42 -8.47 19.61 -19.43
N ILE A 43 -9.25 18.55 -19.15
CA ILE A 43 -9.48 17.45 -20.10
C ILE A 43 -10.35 17.93 -21.27
N GLY A 44 -11.39 18.74 -20.99
CA GLY A 44 -12.28 19.30 -22.01
C GLY A 44 -11.57 20.32 -22.93
N SER A 45 -10.68 21.16 -22.38
CA SER A 45 -9.96 22.18 -23.19
C SER A 45 -8.85 21.57 -24.06
N GLY A 46 -8.23 20.46 -23.62
CA GLY A 46 -7.27 19.71 -24.44
C GLY A 46 -7.92 19.11 -25.69
N LEU A 47 -9.17 18.68 -25.59
CA LEU A 47 -9.95 18.17 -26.72
C LEU A 47 -10.45 19.28 -27.68
N TYR A 48 -10.62 20.51 -27.17
CA TYR A 48 -11.12 21.63 -27.98
C TYR A 48 -10.06 22.27 -28.86
N LEU A 49 -8.78 22.21 -28.44
CA LEU A 49 -7.66 22.82 -29.22
C LEU A 49 -7.19 21.92 -30.38
N THR A 50 -7.53 20.63 -30.39
CA THR A 50 -7.20 19.70 -31.48
C THR A 50 -8.22 19.73 -32.61
N SER A 51 -9.39 20.36 -32.43
CA SER A 51 -10.47 20.39 -33.44
C SER A 51 -10.32 21.54 -34.50
N MET A 52 -9.25 22.32 -34.48
CA MET A 52 -9.01 23.41 -35.43
C MET A 52 -7.88 23.16 -36.43
N VAL A 53 -7.44 21.93 -36.59
CA VAL A 53 -6.56 21.57 -37.72
C VAL A 53 -7.35 20.73 -38.71
N ASP A 54 -7.84 21.37 -39.76
CA ASP A 54 -8.31 20.67 -40.96
C ASP A 54 -7.16 19.82 -41.47
N THR A 55 -7.34 18.49 -41.47
CA THR A 55 -6.91 17.61 -42.58
C THR A 55 -7.13 16.17 -42.22
N GLU A 56 -7.76 15.44 -43.13
CA GLU A 56 -7.92 13.99 -43.27
C GLU A 56 -8.71 13.29 -42.14
N GLU A 57 -9.78 12.68 -42.55
CA GLU A 57 -10.61 11.77 -41.75
C GLU A 57 -9.73 10.64 -41.14
N ASP A 58 -9.02 10.99 -40.07
CA ASP A 58 -8.55 9.99 -39.15
C ASP A 58 -9.80 9.47 -38.44
N VAL A 59 -10.15 8.23 -38.71
CA VAL A 59 -11.21 7.50 -38.01
C VAL A 59 -10.74 7.41 -36.56
N THR A 60 -10.98 8.45 -35.77
CA THR A 60 -10.67 8.46 -34.36
C THR A 60 -11.54 7.39 -33.71
N SER A 61 -10.95 6.23 -33.52
CA SER A 61 -11.62 5.12 -32.83
C SER A 61 -12.09 5.66 -31.46
N LYS A 62 -13.38 5.51 -31.20
CA LYS A 62 -13.98 5.91 -29.92
C LYS A 62 -13.11 5.35 -28.77
N PRO A 63 -12.76 6.16 -27.76
CA PRO A 63 -11.98 5.67 -26.62
C PRO A 63 -12.66 4.45 -26.01
N MET A 64 -11.90 3.39 -25.83
CA MET A 64 -12.34 2.21 -25.11
C MET A 64 -11.76 2.26 -23.69
N TYR A 65 -12.62 2.11 -22.72
CA TYR A 65 -12.25 1.99 -21.30
C TYR A 65 -12.26 0.52 -20.88
N GLY A 66 -11.40 0.18 -19.93
CA GLY A 66 -11.33 -1.17 -19.40
C GLY A 66 -10.38 -1.25 -18.20
N VAL A 67 -10.68 -2.16 -17.30
CA VAL A 67 -9.88 -2.42 -16.09
C VAL A 67 -9.79 -3.91 -15.82
N GLU A 68 -8.62 -4.34 -15.40
CA GLU A 68 -8.37 -5.63 -14.74
C GLU A 68 -7.84 -5.34 -13.33
N ALA A 69 -8.25 -6.18 -12.39
CA ALA A 69 -7.73 -6.17 -11.04
C ALA A 69 -7.54 -7.62 -10.55
N GLU A 70 -6.42 -7.87 -9.89
CA GLU A 70 -6.12 -9.17 -9.30
C GLU A 70 -5.36 -8.99 -7.99
N LEU A 71 -5.51 -9.93 -7.07
CA LEU A 71 -4.66 -10.01 -5.88
C LEU A 71 -3.47 -10.92 -6.18
N VAL A 72 -2.27 -10.50 -5.78
CA VAL A 72 -1.05 -11.32 -5.93
C VAL A 72 -1.14 -12.54 -5.01
N THR A 73 -1.71 -12.33 -3.81
CA THR A 73 -2.10 -13.36 -2.85
C THR A 73 -3.53 -13.05 -2.40
N ASN A 74 -4.39 -14.04 -2.24
CA ASN A 74 -5.80 -13.82 -1.93
C ASN A 74 -6.24 -14.37 -0.56
N ASN A 75 -5.37 -15.08 0.15
CA ASN A 75 -5.63 -15.65 1.46
C ASN A 75 -4.46 -15.34 2.41
N HIS A 76 -4.75 -14.67 3.51
CA HIS A 76 -3.77 -14.37 4.55
C HIS A 76 -4.32 -14.76 5.92
N ASN A 77 -3.41 -15.16 6.80
CA ASN A 77 -3.71 -15.36 8.21
C ASN A 77 -3.54 -14.02 8.96
N ALA A 78 -4.37 -13.78 9.97
CA ALA A 78 -4.25 -12.64 10.87
C ALA A 78 -4.76 -12.99 12.26
N GLU A 79 -4.04 -12.56 13.31
CA GLU A 79 -4.55 -12.65 14.68
C GLU A 79 -5.77 -11.73 14.88
N PRO A 80 -6.71 -12.07 15.78
CA PRO A 80 -7.74 -11.14 16.22
C PRO A 80 -7.14 -9.86 16.81
N GLY A 81 -7.49 -8.71 16.22
CA GLY A 81 -6.88 -7.40 16.53
C GLY A 81 -5.57 -7.12 15.81
N GLY A 82 -5.05 -8.06 15.01
CA GLY A 82 -3.85 -7.92 14.19
C GLY A 82 -4.11 -7.30 12.83
N GLU A 83 -3.06 -7.17 12.05
CA GLU A 83 -3.06 -6.57 10.71
C GLU A 83 -2.39 -7.50 9.70
N THR A 84 -2.84 -7.44 8.46
CA THR A 84 -2.20 -8.06 7.30
C THR A 84 -2.41 -7.20 6.08
N ASP A 85 -1.49 -7.29 5.11
CA ASP A 85 -1.57 -6.51 3.88
C ASP A 85 -1.64 -7.42 2.67
N PHE A 86 -2.50 -7.05 1.72
CA PHE A 86 -2.58 -7.69 0.40
C PHE A 86 -1.98 -6.78 -0.67
N VAL A 87 -1.54 -7.35 -1.77
CA VAL A 87 -1.14 -6.60 -2.96
C VAL A 87 -2.23 -6.72 -4.01
N LEU A 88 -2.91 -5.60 -4.28
CA LEU A 88 -3.87 -5.44 -5.37
C LEU A 88 -3.13 -4.91 -6.60
N LEU A 89 -3.13 -5.65 -7.68
CA LEU A 89 -2.63 -5.21 -8.97
C LEU A 89 -3.78 -4.66 -9.81
N VAL A 90 -3.70 -3.38 -10.18
CA VAL A 90 -4.66 -2.72 -11.09
C VAL A 90 -4.01 -2.48 -12.44
N LYS A 91 -4.72 -2.81 -13.53
CA LYS A 91 -4.27 -2.61 -14.91
C LYS A 91 -5.32 -1.88 -15.73
N ASN A 92 -4.90 -0.88 -16.48
CA ASN A 92 -5.71 -0.25 -17.51
C ASN A 92 -5.68 -1.10 -18.79
N THR A 93 -6.79 -1.68 -19.15
CA THR A 93 -6.97 -2.46 -20.39
C THR A 93 -7.67 -1.68 -21.51
N GLY A 94 -7.94 -0.40 -21.25
CA GLY A 94 -8.50 0.53 -22.22
C GLY A 94 -7.49 1.00 -23.25
N SER A 95 -7.98 1.73 -24.25
CA SER A 95 -7.17 2.30 -25.32
C SER A 95 -6.59 3.70 -24.98
N VAL A 96 -7.00 4.30 -23.86
CA VAL A 96 -6.64 5.63 -23.41
C VAL A 96 -6.25 5.64 -21.94
N THR A 97 -5.61 6.73 -21.50
CA THR A 97 -5.38 6.99 -20.07
C THR A 97 -6.71 7.10 -19.34
N ASP A 98 -6.81 6.50 -18.16
CA ASP A 98 -8.02 6.49 -17.34
C ASP A 98 -7.69 6.67 -15.85
N ILE A 99 -8.70 7.06 -15.10
CA ILE A 99 -8.64 7.21 -13.63
C ILE A 99 -9.48 6.08 -13.03
N PHE A 100 -8.90 5.36 -12.07
CA PHE A 100 -9.58 4.24 -11.41
C PHE A 100 -9.81 4.57 -9.95
N THR A 101 -11.02 4.29 -9.48
CA THR A 101 -11.38 4.38 -8.05
C THR A 101 -11.40 2.99 -7.45
N ILE A 102 -10.73 2.83 -6.31
CA ILE A 102 -10.62 1.58 -5.55
C ILE A 102 -11.46 1.73 -4.29
N SER A 103 -12.33 0.77 -4.02
CA SER A 103 -13.19 0.80 -2.84
C SER A 103 -13.60 -0.60 -2.37
N THR A 104 -13.96 -0.68 -1.10
CA THR A 104 -14.58 -1.88 -0.53
C THR A 104 -16.04 -1.93 -0.98
N LYS A 105 -16.43 -3.04 -1.62
CA LYS A 105 -17.79 -3.29 -2.07
C LYS A 105 -18.66 -3.90 -0.97
N SER A 106 -18.12 -4.91 -0.28
CA SER A 106 -18.76 -5.59 0.84
C SER A 106 -17.73 -6.36 1.65
N ASN A 107 -18.04 -6.63 2.93
CA ASN A 107 -17.27 -7.53 3.78
C ASN A 107 -18.19 -8.24 4.78
N ASP A 108 -17.72 -9.34 5.36
CA ASP A 108 -18.45 -10.12 6.38
C ASP A 108 -18.49 -9.43 7.74
N GLY A 109 -17.76 -8.32 7.91
CA GLY A 109 -17.53 -7.68 9.20
C GLY A 109 -16.38 -8.34 9.98
N GLY A 110 -16.12 -7.84 11.17
CA GLY A 110 -15.01 -8.33 11.99
C GLY A 110 -13.63 -7.83 11.57
N PHE A 111 -13.54 -6.95 10.58
CA PHE A 111 -12.31 -6.28 10.16
C PHE A 111 -12.60 -4.98 9.40
N THR A 112 -11.57 -4.14 9.28
CA THR A 112 -11.56 -2.95 8.41
C THR A 112 -10.59 -3.15 7.27
N ILE A 113 -10.84 -2.45 6.16
CA ILE A 113 -9.99 -2.46 4.98
C ILE A 113 -9.68 -1.03 4.62
N ASP A 114 -8.40 -0.74 4.48
CA ASP A 114 -7.90 0.55 4.04
C ASP A 114 -7.00 0.37 2.80
N VAL A 115 -7.23 1.19 1.79
CA VAL A 115 -6.31 1.31 0.65
C VAL A 115 -5.14 2.17 1.10
N GLU A 116 -3.93 1.84 0.69
CA GLU A 116 -2.73 2.65 0.93
C GLU A 116 -3.01 4.15 0.67
N ASP A 117 -2.65 5.01 1.63
CA ASP A 117 -2.93 6.45 1.60
C ASP A 117 -2.58 7.12 0.27
N GLY A 118 -3.56 7.81 -0.31
CA GLY A 118 -3.43 8.51 -1.58
C GLY A 118 -3.57 7.64 -2.83
N PHE A 119 -3.93 6.36 -2.66
CA PHE A 119 -4.16 5.43 -3.78
C PHE A 119 -5.60 4.95 -3.92
N GLU A 120 -6.57 5.53 -3.22
CA GLU A 120 -8.01 5.27 -3.42
C GLU A 120 -8.45 5.67 -4.84
N THR A 121 -7.67 6.56 -5.47
CA THR A 121 -7.85 6.96 -6.87
C THR A 121 -6.49 7.01 -7.55
N ILE A 122 -6.34 6.28 -8.66
CA ILE A 122 -5.10 6.21 -9.43
C ILE A 122 -5.35 6.53 -10.90
N MET A 123 -4.36 7.13 -11.55
CA MET A 123 -4.37 7.37 -13.00
C MET A 123 -3.38 6.42 -13.68
N LEU A 124 -3.84 5.68 -14.66
CA LEU A 124 -3.00 4.77 -15.44
C LEU A 124 -3.11 5.08 -16.93
N ASN A 125 -1.96 5.17 -17.57
CA ASN A 125 -1.87 5.21 -19.03
C ASN A 125 -2.38 3.88 -19.62
N LYS A 126 -2.66 3.87 -20.92
CA LYS A 126 -2.92 2.64 -21.66
C LYS A 126 -1.89 1.55 -21.30
N ASP A 127 -2.36 0.35 -21.02
CA ASP A 127 -1.55 -0.81 -20.59
C ASP A 127 -0.75 -0.60 -19.28
N GLY A 128 -0.94 0.54 -18.63
CA GLY A 128 -0.32 0.86 -17.34
C GLY A 128 -0.81 -0.06 -16.22
N ARG A 129 0.09 -0.34 -15.27
CA ARG A 129 -0.17 -1.18 -14.10
C ARG A 129 0.34 -0.51 -12.84
N LYS A 130 -0.37 -0.74 -11.73
CA LYS A 130 0.01 -0.23 -10.42
C LYS A 130 -0.27 -1.27 -9.34
N PRO A 131 0.74 -1.69 -8.56
CA PRO A 131 0.51 -2.47 -7.36
C PRO A 131 0.19 -1.53 -6.20
N LEU A 132 -0.83 -1.87 -5.43
CA LEU A 132 -1.33 -1.13 -4.27
C LEU A 132 -1.33 -2.03 -3.04
N LEU A 133 -1.00 -1.49 -1.88
CA LEU A 133 -1.21 -2.19 -0.63
C LEU A 133 -2.65 -1.99 -0.15
N ILE A 134 -3.25 -3.07 0.29
CA ILE A 134 -4.56 -3.11 0.93
C ILE A 134 -4.35 -3.61 2.34
N ASN A 135 -4.41 -2.70 3.31
CA ASN A 135 -4.31 -3.03 4.72
C ASN A 135 -5.63 -3.58 5.24
N VAL A 136 -5.56 -4.70 5.94
CA VAL A 136 -6.69 -5.32 6.62
C VAL A 136 -6.36 -5.42 8.10
N LYS A 137 -7.20 -4.81 8.92
CA LYS A 137 -7.12 -4.88 10.38
C LYS A 137 -8.30 -5.66 10.93
N THR A 138 -8.03 -6.79 11.56
CA THR A 138 -9.05 -7.61 12.19
C THR A 138 -9.51 -7.00 13.51
N SER A 139 -10.77 -7.21 13.88
CA SER A 139 -11.24 -6.89 15.23
C SER A 139 -10.71 -7.89 16.25
N SER A 140 -10.66 -7.49 17.52
CA SER A 140 -10.25 -8.39 18.61
C SER A 140 -11.21 -9.57 18.84
N SER A 141 -12.36 -9.56 18.17
CA SER A 141 -13.36 -10.66 18.19
C SER A 141 -13.47 -11.36 16.85
N ALA A 142 -12.55 -11.13 15.92
CA ALA A 142 -12.53 -11.83 14.64
C ALA A 142 -12.24 -13.33 14.87
N GLU A 143 -12.94 -14.20 14.15
CA GLU A 143 -12.79 -15.64 14.28
C GLU A 143 -13.12 -16.32 12.94
N GLY A 144 -12.30 -17.29 12.57
CA GLY A 144 -12.49 -18.14 11.40
C GLY A 144 -12.23 -17.44 10.09
N LEU A 145 -12.79 -17.97 9.02
CA LEU A 145 -12.57 -17.48 7.65
C LEU A 145 -13.53 -16.35 7.32
N LEU A 146 -12.97 -15.18 7.07
CA LEU A 146 -13.68 -13.93 6.75
C LEU A 146 -13.39 -13.51 5.31
N TYR A 147 -14.36 -12.85 4.69
CA TYR A 147 -14.28 -12.44 3.30
C TYR A 147 -14.57 -10.95 3.12
N ALA A 148 -13.87 -10.36 2.15
CA ALA A 148 -14.21 -9.06 1.62
C ALA A 148 -14.17 -9.05 0.11
N TYR A 149 -14.94 -8.15 -0.46
CA TYR A 149 -14.93 -7.86 -1.89
C TYR A 149 -14.57 -6.40 -2.09
N MET A 150 -13.57 -6.17 -2.92
CA MET A 150 -13.20 -4.84 -3.38
C MET A 150 -13.55 -4.69 -4.85
N GLU A 151 -13.80 -3.45 -5.27
CA GLU A 151 -14.03 -3.13 -6.67
C GLU A 151 -13.12 -2.00 -7.12
N VAL A 152 -12.71 -2.08 -8.39
CA VAL A 152 -11.96 -1.06 -9.10
C VAL A 152 -12.82 -0.59 -10.26
N ILE A 153 -13.15 0.70 -10.30
CA ILE A 153 -14.09 1.28 -11.26
C ILE A 153 -13.38 2.28 -12.16
N SER A 154 -13.57 2.17 -13.47
CA SER A 154 -13.12 3.15 -14.47
C SER A 154 -13.89 4.47 -14.33
N GLY A 155 -13.16 5.59 -14.30
CA GLY A 155 -13.73 6.93 -14.28
C GLY A 155 -14.28 7.34 -15.64
N GLY A 156 -13.70 6.82 -16.73
CA GLY A 156 -14.17 7.11 -18.09
C GLY A 156 -15.43 6.34 -18.49
N ASP A 157 -15.66 5.14 -17.90
CA ASP A 157 -16.86 4.34 -18.09
C ASP A 157 -17.12 3.51 -16.83
N SER A 158 -18.03 3.94 -16.00
CA SER A 158 -18.37 3.27 -14.73
C SER A 158 -18.98 1.87 -14.90
N THR A 159 -19.34 1.46 -16.10
CA THR A 159 -19.74 0.07 -16.40
C THR A 159 -18.53 -0.87 -16.48
N LYS A 160 -17.33 -0.32 -16.66
CA LYS A 160 -16.06 -1.03 -16.65
C LYS A 160 -15.52 -1.10 -15.24
N ARG A 161 -15.63 -2.26 -14.64
CA ARG A 161 -15.20 -2.53 -13.27
C ARG A 161 -14.61 -3.92 -13.16
N ALA A 162 -13.70 -4.09 -12.20
CA ALA A 162 -13.16 -5.38 -11.80
C ALA A 162 -13.42 -5.57 -10.31
N GLU A 163 -13.60 -6.81 -9.89
CA GLU A 163 -13.85 -7.19 -8.50
C GLU A 163 -12.82 -8.22 -8.08
N VAL A 164 -12.32 -8.10 -6.85
CA VAL A 164 -11.43 -9.06 -6.22
C VAL A 164 -11.99 -9.47 -4.87
N LYS A 165 -11.68 -10.71 -4.45
CA LYS A 165 -12.09 -11.30 -3.18
C LYS A 165 -10.85 -11.50 -2.31
N LEU A 166 -10.85 -10.92 -1.12
CA LEU A 166 -9.88 -11.15 -0.06
C LEU A 166 -10.42 -12.22 0.89
N GLU A 167 -9.55 -13.10 1.35
CA GLU A 167 -9.84 -14.11 2.36
C GLU A 167 -8.89 -13.91 3.54
N ILE A 168 -9.44 -13.77 4.74
CA ILE A 168 -8.67 -13.60 5.97
C ILE A 168 -9.04 -14.75 6.89
N ASN A 169 -8.07 -15.56 7.27
CA ASN A 169 -8.25 -16.59 8.27
C ASN A 169 -7.85 -16.03 9.63
N ALA A 170 -8.85 -15.68 10.45
CA ALA A 170 -8.66 -15.13 11.78
C ALA A 170 -8.55 -16.27 12.80
N GLU A 171 -7.35 -16.55 13.30
CA GLU A 171 -7.06 -17.59 14.27
C GLU A 171 -6.35 -17.01 15.50
N ASN A 172 -6.53 -17.69 16.65
CA ASN A 172 -6.04 -17.20 17.94
C ASN A 172 -4.69 -17.79 18.38
N ASP A 173 -4.10 -18.70 17.61
CA ASP A 173 -2.89 -19.41 18.05
C ASP A 173 -1.94 -19.62 16.87
N PHE A 174 -1.16 -18.61 16.59
CA PHE A 174 -0.09 -18.67 15.60
C PHE A 174 1.29 -18.96 16.21
N GLY A 175 1.35 -19.29 17.51
CA GLY A 175 2.60 -19.59 18.18
C GLY A 175 3.40 -18.34 18.58
N ASN A 176 4.73 -18.44 18.52
CA ASN A 176 5.61 -17.37 18.94
C ASN A 176 5.76 -16.29 17.85
N LEU A 177 5.73 -15.05 18.29
CA LEU A 177 6.12 -13.93 17.44
C LEU A 177 7.64 -13.80 17.39
N THR A 178 8.17 -13.47 16.22
CA THR A 178 9.58 -13.11 16.03
C THR A 178 9.94 -11.87 16.82
N LYS A 179 11.18 -11.83 17.29
CA LYS A 179 11.78 -10.71 18.04
C LYS A 179 13.05 -10.23 17.35
N ILE A 180 13.49 -9.04 17.72
CA ILE A 180 14.79 -8.55 17.30
C ILE A 180 15.88 -9.54 17.74
N GLY A 181 16.71 -9.94 16.80
CA GLY A 181 17.81 -10.88 17.03
C GLY A 181 17.50 -12.34 16.65
N ASP A 182 16.23 -12.67 16.42
CA ASP A 182 15.86 -14.03 15.99
C ASP A 182 16.44 -14.37 14.62
N SER A 183 16.56 -15.67 14.36
CA SER A 183 16.89 -16.21 13.04
C SER A 183 15.66 -16.85 12.44
N VAL A 184 15.39 -16.61 11.16
CA VAL A 184 14.19 -17.08 10.50
C VAL A 184 14.49 -17.57 9.09
N ASP A 185 13.57 -18.38 8.55
CA ASP A 185 13.51 -18.71 7.13
C ASP A 185 12.24 -18.14 6.52
N VAL A 186 12.34 -17.44 5.40
CA VAL A 186 11.19 -16.81 4.74
C VAL A 186 11.14 -17.16 3.26
N HIS A 187 9.92 -17.24 2.72
CA HIS A 187 9.70 -17.06 1.29
C HIS A 187 9.35 -15.61 1.00
N TYR A 188 9.68 -15.16 -0.21
CA TYR A 188 9.37 -13.80 -0.62
C TYR A 188 9.05 -13.68 -2.11
N ALA A 189 8.36 -12.59 -2.45
CA ALA A 189 8.25 -12.09 -3.81
C ALA A 189 8.50 -10.59 -3.82
N GLY A 190 9.32 -10.12 -4.76
CA GLY A 190 9.68 -8.71 -4.91
C GLY A 190 9.14 -8.11 -6.20
N ILE A 191 8.39 -7.00 -6.08
CA ILE A 191 7.67 -6.32 -7.16
C ILE A 191 8.09 -4.85 -7.21
N LEU A 192 8.33 -4.29 -8.40
CA LEU A 192 8.58 -2.86 -8.57
C LEU A 192 7.29 -2.07 -8.33
N ALA A 193 7.30 -1.14 -7.40
CA ALA A 193 6.14 -0.30 -7.07
C ALA A 193 5.75 0.67 -8.20
N SER A 194 6.68 0.97 -9.11
CA SER A 194 6.47 1.87 -10.24
C SER A 194 5.60 1.28 -11.35
N ASN A 195 5.72 -0.04 -11.61
CA ASN A 195 5.13 -0.66 -12.80
C ASN A 195 4.67 -2.10 -12.62
N ALA A 196 4.63 -2.59 -11.39
CA ALA A 196 4.21 -3.93 -11.00
C ALA A 196 5.01 -5.08 -11.63
N LYS A 197 6.28 -4.88 -11.99
CA LYS A 197 7.09 -5.97 -12.52
C LYS A 197 7.74 -6.77 -11.39
N LEU A 198 7.50 -8.07 -11.38
CA LEU A 198 8.19 -9.03 -10.52
C LEU A 198 9.67 -9.09 -10.90
N PHE A 199 10.56 -8.91 -9.94
CA PHE A 199 12.00 -8.98 -10.16
C PHE A 199 12.65 -10.22 -9.53
N ASP A 200 12.02 -10.82 -8.52
CA ASP A 200 12.44 -12.09 -7.92
C ASP A 200 11.32 -12.70 -7.09
N SER A 201 11.31 -14.03 -6.92
CA SER A 201 10.40 -14.72 -6.01
C SER A 201 10.88 -16.12 -5.69
N SER A 202 10.93 -16.48 -4.42
CA SER A 202 11.04 -17.86 -3.95
C SER A 202 9.70 -18.56 -3.81
N MET A 203 8.57 -17.80 -3.84
CA MET A 203 7.21 -18.35 -3.81
C MET A 203 6.85 -18.92 -5.19
N GLU A 204 6.79 -20.25 -5.31
CA GLU A 204 6.55 -20.92 -6.59
C GLU A 204 5.21 -20.52 -7.21
N TYR A 205 4.15 -20.45 -6.41
CA TYR A 205 2.81 -20.11 -6.90
C TYR A 205 2.73 -18.68 -7.45
N ILE A 206 3.44 -17.71 -6.87
CA ILE A 206 3.53 -16.34 -7.42
C ILE A 206 4.36 -16.39 -8.69
N TRP A 207 5.50 -17.06 -8.67
CA TRP A 207 6.35 -17.16 -9.82
C TRP A 207 5.62 -17.72 -11.04
N ASP A 208 4.88 -18.80 -10.88
CA ASP A 208 4.21 -19.50 -11.98
C ASP A 208 3.01 -18.73 -12.54
N ASN A 209 2.29 -17.99 -11.69
CA ASN A 209 1.06 -17.32 -12.06
C ASN A 209 1.24 -15.84 -12.39
N TYR A 210 2.31 -15.18 -11.92
CA TYR A 210 2.52 -13.76 -12.13
C TYR A 210 3.03 -13.46 -13.54
N GLN A 211 2.21 -12.75 -14.33
CA GLN A 211 2.48 -12.56 -15.76
C GLN A 211 3.47 -11.43 -16.08
N TYR A 212 3.69 -10.50 -15.15
CA TYR A 212 4.46 -9.27 -15.41
C TYR A 212 5.84 -9.36 -14.78
N ARG A 213 6.78 -10.00 -15.46
CA ARG A 213 8.17 -10.13 -14.99
C ARG A 213 9.06 -9.02 -15.56
N ARG A 214 10.06 -8.64 -14.80
CA ARG A 214 11.11 -7.74 -15.27
C ARG A 214 11.93 -8.41 -16.37
N THR A 215 12.40 -7.63 -17.35
CA THR A 215 13.25 -8.13 -18.43
C THR A 215 14.52 -8.76 -17.84
N GLY A 216 14.87 -9.95 -18.28
CA GLY A 216 16.04 -10.71 -17.82
C GLY A 216 15.79 -11.59 -16.60
N VAL A 217 14.62 -11.53 -16.00
CA VAL A 217 14.21 -12.43 -14.91
C VAL A 217 13.66 -13.72 -15.51
N THR A 218 14.32 -14.83 -15.21
CA THR A 218 14.05 -16.17 -15.76
C THR A 218 14.14 -17.22 -14.66
N ASP A 219 13.67 -18.44 -14.93
CA ASP A 219 13.73 -19.55 -13.98
C ASP A 219 15.17 -19.91 -13.55
N ASN A 220 16.16 -19.57 -14.38
CA ASN A 220 17.56 -19.88 -14.09
C ASN A 220 18.22 -18.92 -13.09
N ASN A 221 17.64 -17.76 -12.85
CA ASN A 221 18.23 -16.72 -11.99
C ASN A 221 17.32 -16.29 -10.85
N ARG A 222 16.20 -17.00 -10.60
CA ARG A 222 15.36 -16.81 -9.43
C ARG A 222 15.94 -17.55 -8.22
N HIS A 223 15.64 -17.07 -7.04
CA HIS A 223 15.80 -17.86 -5.82
C HIS A 223 14.63 -18.84 -5.71
N THR A 224 14.91 -20.11 -5.41
CA THR A 224 13.89 -21.16 -5.27
C THR A 224 13.71 -21.63 -3.83
N ASP A 225 14.77 -21.49 -3.04
CA ASP A 225 14.78 -21.91 -1.65
C ASP A 225 14.30 -20.77 -0.73
N THR A 226 13.99 -21.10 0.51
CA THR A 226 13.79 -20.10 1.55
C THR A 226 15.02 -19.22 1.70
N LEU A 227 14.80 -17.95 2.00
CA LEU A 227 15.85 -17.00 2.35
C LEU A 227 16.09 -17.07 3.86
N PRO A 228 17.24 -17.59 4.31
CA PRO A 228 17.60 -17.55 5.73
C PRO A 228 18.00 -16.12 6.13
N ALA A 229 17.37 -15.61 7.17
CA ALA A 229 17.65 -14.31 7.76
C ALA A 229 18.09 -14.49 9.22
N SER A 230 19.28 -14.03 9.54
CA SER A 230 19.83 -14.11 10.89
C SER A 230 19.80 -12.74 11.54
N HIS A 231 19.42 -12.68 12.82
CA HIS A 231 19.40 -11.45 13.62
C HIS A 231 18.51 -10.36 13.01
N ILE A 232 17.25 -10.71 12.73
CA ILE A 232 16.28 -9.80 12.13
C ILE A 232 16.05 -8.56 13.00
N GLY A 233 15.71 -7.43 12.36
CA GLY A 233 15.47 -6.15 13.02
C GLY A 233 16.71 -5.47 13.59
N CYS A 234 17.90 -5.99 13.29
CA CYS A 234 19.15 -5.50 13.84
C CYS A 234 19.84 -4.42 13.00
N ILE A 235 19.45 -4.24 11.75
CA ILE A 235 20.10 -3.29 10.84
C ILE A 235 19.86 -1.83 11.28
N GLU A 236 18.68 -1.52 11.80
CA GLU A 236 18.26 -0.17 12.23
C GLU A 236 18.12 -0.01 13.74
N ALA A 237 18.49 -1.02 14.52
CA ALA A 237 18.37 -0.93 15.98
C ALA A 237 19.33 0.13 16.54
N ASP A 238 18.78 1.18 17.17
CA ASP A 238 19.55 2.26 17.81
C ASP A 238 20.46 1.76 18.95
N ASN A 239 20.12 0.62 19.54
CA ASN A 239 20.91 -0.08 20.55
C ASN A 239 20.90 -1.57 20.22
N PRO A 240 21.78 -2.04 19.33
CA PRO A 240 21.85 -3.46 19.02
C PRO A 240 22.13 -4.25 20.30
N THR A 241 21.25 -5.20 20.63
CA THR A 241 21.44 -6.16 21.71
C THR A 241 22.63 -7.08 21.39
N GLU A 242 23.09 -7.87 22.37
CA GLU A 242 24.11 -8.91 22.11
C GLU A 242 23.68 -9.86 21.00
N ASP A 243 22.37 -10.03 20.81
CA ASP A 243 21.77 -10.88 19.77
C ASP A 243 21.91 -10.28 18.35
N CYS A 244 22.30 -9.01 18.22
CA CYS A 244 22.52 -8.32 16.95
C CYS A 244 23.93 -8.50 16.36
N ASN A 245 24.80 -9.28 17.01
CA ASN A 245 26.15 -9.55 16.51
C ASN A 245 26.11 -10.46 15.28
N GLY A 246 26.19 -9.86 14.11
CA GLY A 246 26.33 -10.61 12.86
C GLY A 246 25.26 -10.41 11.80
N SER A 247 24.25 -9.55 12.04
CA SER A 247 23.27 -9.16 11.02
C SER A 247 23.99 -8.68 9.76
N LYS A 248 23.77 -9.32 8.61
CA LYS A 248 24.46 -9.00 7.36
C LYS A 248 23.58 -9.24 6.14
N GLY A 249 23.61 -8.26 5.24
CA GLY A 249 23.32 -8.47 3.83
C GLY A 249 21.88 -8.36 3.38
N MET A 250 20.96 -7.94 4.26
CA MET A 250 19.58 -7.69 3.91
C MET A 250 19.32 -6.17 3.79
N ILE A 251 18.34 -5.77 2.98
CA ILE A 251 17.90 -4.38 2.94
C ILE A 251 17.14 -4.06 4.23
N SER A 252 17.38 -2.85 4.80
CA SER A 252 16.88 -2.50 6.13
C SER A 252 15.37 -2.55 6.25
N GLY A 253 14.67 -2.08 5.21
CA GLY A 253 13.21 -2.10 5.18
C GLY A 253 12.62 -3.52 5.16
N PHE A 254 13.33 -4.52 4.63
CA PHE A 254 12.91 -5.92 4.67
C PHE A 254 13.18 -6.53 6.05
N ASP A 255 14.38 -6.29 6.59
CA ASP A 255 14.83 -6.79 7.88
C ASP A 255 13.88 -6.40 9.02
N SER A 256 13.52 -5.12 9.08
CA SER A 256 12.66 -4.58 10.15
C SER A 256 11.22 -5.13 10.11
N LYS A 257 10.73 -5.53 8.94
CA LYS A 257 9.35 -6.02 8.77
C LYS A 257 9.14 -7.47 9.17
N MET A 258 10.21 -8.22 9.32
CA MET A 258 10.13 -9.60 9.82
C MET A 258 9.92 -9.67 11.33
N VAL A 259 10.19 -8.60 12.08
CA VAL A 259 9.97 -8.55 13.53
C VAL A 259 8.48 -8.45 13.83
N GLY A 260 7.98 -9.32 14.72
CA GLY A 260 6.58 -9.39 15.08
C GLY A 260 5.74 -10.29 14.18
N MET A 261 6.35 -10.98 13.22
CA MET A 261 5.67 -12.02 12.43
C MET A 261 5.63 -13.36 13.17
N TYR A 262 4.67 -14.19 12.85
CA TYR A 262 4.56 -15.59 13.32
C TYR A 262 4.70 -16.57 12.15
N GLU A 263 5.01 -17.83 12.45
CA GLU A 263 5.12 -18.86 11.42
C GLU A 263 3.81 -19.02 10.63
N GLY A 264 3.90 -19.07 9.31
CA GLY A 264 2.76 -19.14 8.41
C GLY A 264 2.10 -17.79 8.11
N GLN A 265 2.56 -16.69 8.71
CA GLN A 265 2.07 -15.36 8.34
C GLN A 265 2.62 -14.91 7.01
N THR A 266 1.74 -14.34 6.19
CA THR A 266 2.10 -13.59 4.98
C THR A 266 1.84 -12.10 5.22
N LEU A 267 2.83 -11.27 4.90
CA LEU A 267 2.79 -9.82 5.00
C LEU A 267 3.20 -9.21 3.66
N ALA A 268 2.52 -8.16 3.21
CA ALA A 268 2.99 -7.33 2.12
C ALA A 268 3.47 -5.98 2.65
N VAL A 269 4.55 -5.45 2.08
CA VAL A 269 5.14 -4.19 2.55
C VAL A 269 5.73 -3.40 1.39
N ARG A 270 5.53 -2.08 1.41
CA ARG A 270 6.26 -1.15 0.55
C ARG A 270 7.54 -0.70 1.25
N ILE A 271 8.66 -0.89 0.57
CA ILE A 271 9.97 -0.46 1.04
C ILE A 271 10.44 0.67 0.13
N PRO A 272 10.60 1.90 0.66
CA PRO A 272 11.15 3.01 -0.10
C PRO A 272 12.56 2.72 -0.61
N ALA A 273 12.93 3.28 -1.75
CA ALA A 273 14.23 3.06 -2.37
C ALA A 273 15.41 3.29 -1.42
N LYS A 274 15.31 4.28 -0.51
CA LYS A 274 16.36 4.59 0.48
C LYS A 274 16.62 3.46 1.49
N ASP A 275 15.59 2.69 1.81
CA ASP A 275 15.60 1.59 2.78
C ASP A 275 15.73 0.22 2.07
N ALA A 276 15.87 0.26 0.73
CA ALA A 276 16.09 -0.88 -0.15
C ALA A 276 17.52 -0.83 -0.76
N TYR A 277 17.62 -0.62 -2.06
CA TYR A 277 18.90 -0.65 -2.79
C TYR A 277 19.52 0.73 -3.00
N GLY A 278 19.01 1.77 -2.34
CA GLY A 278 19.49 3.15 -2.38
C GLY A 278 18.55 4.10 -3.10
N ALA A 279 18.52 5.36 -2.63
CA ALA A 279 17.56 6.37 -3.08
C ALA A 279 17.79 6.88 -4.52
N GLN A 280 18.97 6.68 -5.08
CA GLN A 280 19.32 7.20 -6.41
C GLN A 280 19.48 6.08 -7.42
N ALA A 281 18.79 6.20 -8.55
CA ALA A 281 18.98 5.27 -9.67
C ALA A 281 20.43 5.30 -10.16
N ASN A 282 20.95 4.12 -10.51
CA ASN A 282 22.28 4.01 -11.11
C ASN A 282 22.18 4.17 -12.64
N PRO A 283 22.59 5.30 -13.22
CA PRO A 283 22.45 5.54 -14.66
C PRO A 283 23.35 4.61 -15.50
N ASN A 284 24.37 4.00 -14.88
CA ASN A 284 25.30 3.09 -15.56
C ASN A 284 24.84 1.63 -15.49
N ASP A 285 23.80 1.32 -14.71
CA ASP A 285 23.24 -0.02 -14.58
C ASP A 285 21.71 0.04 -14.59
N PRO A 286 21.09 -0.03 -15.78
CA PRO A 286 19.63 -0.05 -15.90
C PRO A 286 18.98 -1.30 -15.25
N SER A 287 19.78 -2.31 -14.93
CA SER A 287 19.33 -3.51 -14.22
C SER A 287 19.33 -3.34 -12.69
N SER A 288 19.87 -2.25 -12.17
CA SER A 288 19.86 -1.93 -10.75
C SER A 288 18.43 -1.71 -10.23
N LEU A 289 18.19 -2.08 -8.97
CA LEU A 289 16.97 -1.75 -8.23
C LEU A 289 17.10 -0.43 -7.47
N ALA A 290 18.26 0.20 -7.49
CA ALA A 290 18.50 1.49 -6.86
C ALA A 290 17.60 2.58 -7.47
N GLY A 291 16.98 3.40 -6.60
CA GLY A 291 16.00 4.42 -6.99
C GLY A 291 14.57 3.90 -7.18
N GLU A 292 14.32 2.61 -7.02
CA GLU A 292 12.99 2.02 -7.12
C GLU A 292 12.43 1.72 -5.72
N ASP A 293 11.21 2.19 -5.47
CA ASP A 293 10.43 1.69 -4.35
C ASP A 293 9.98 0.27 -4.68
N LEU A 294 10.04 -0.60 -3.69
CA LEU A 294 9.73 -2.01 -3.85
C LEU A 294 8.53 -2.41 -3.01
N ILE A 295 7.75 -3.37 -3.50
CA ILE A 295 6.78 -4.09 -2.69
C ILE A 295 7.30 -5.51 -2.52
N PHE A 296 7.41 -5.94 -1.27
CA PHE A 296 7.69 -7.33 -0.94
C PHE A 296 6.46 -8.00 -0.34
N ILE A 297 6.24 -9.23 -0.74
CA ILE A 297 5.38 -10.18 -0.06
C ILE A 297 6.34 -11.12 0.67
N ILE A 298 6.17 -11.28 1.97
CA ILE A 298 7.04 -12.07 2.85
C ILE A 298 6.16 -13.11 3.54
N GLU A 299 6.53 -14.37 3.43
CA GLU A 299 5.90 -15.48 4.15
C GLU A 299 6.90 -16.05 5.15
N MET A 300 6.55 -16.02 6.43
CA MET A 300 7.36 -16.59 7.51
C MET A 300 7.22 -18.10 7.49
N VAL A 301 8.29 -18.81 7.19
CA VAL A 301 8.29 -20.29 7.07
C VAL A 301 8.69 -20.94 8.38
N ASN A 302 9.71 -20.40 9.05
CA ASN A 302 10.25 -20.99 10.28
C ASN A 302 10.92 -19.93 11.16
N ILE A 303 10.80 -20.08 12.46
CA ILE A 303 11.51 -19.30 13.50
C ILE A 303 12.51 -20.24 14.15
N ASN A 304 13.83 -20.00 13.99
CA ASN A 304 14.92 -20.89 14.39
C ASN A 304 15.45 -20.58 15.81
#